data_c4a52bab39a097003975a5aff1205abb
#
_entry.id   c4a52bab39a097003975a5aff1205abb
#
_cell.length_a   1.000
_cell.length_b   1.000
_cell.length_c   1.000
_cell.angle_alpha   90.00
_cell.angle_beta   90.00
_cell.angle_gamma   90.00
#
_symmetry.space_group_name_H-M   'P 1'
#
loop_
_entity.id
_entity.type
_entity.pdbx_description
1 polymer ?
#
loop_
_entity_poly.entity_id
_entity_poly.type
_entity_poly.pdbx_seq_one_letter_code
_entity_poly.pdbx_strand_id
1 'polypeptide(L)'
;MFYGTGIPAALLIINKRKSPERKGKVFFINGELEFEAGKNQNKLRETDIQRILDTFDGYEDEKRYAKVVSIDEIRENDYNLNIRRYADTSPPPENFDVRAILRGGIPVSEVEDEYIQETLQGMDVNGVFVRRDNEYYEFKPEIESKEQIREFLNTDEQSVISQFERWWDKYRVSLHELDAEEKQSEEVMRGYLKELGYE
;
A
#
# COMPACT_ATOMS: atom_id res chain seq x y z
N MET A 1 23.61 6.53 4.94
CA MET A 1 22.79 7.49 4.17
C MET A 1 23.16 8.92 4.52
N PHE A 2 22.84 9.90 3.69
CA PHE A 2 23.25 11.30 3.89
C PHE A 2 22.47 11.98 5.02
N TYR A 3 23.12 12.88 5.74
CA TYR A 3 22.49 13.66 6.80
C TYR A 3 21.64 14.80 6.23
N GLY A 4 20.49 15.06 6.83
CA GLY A 4 19.68 16.25 6.56
C GLY A 4 18.96 16.30 5.21
N THR A 5 18.86 15.19 4.49
CA THR A 5 18.08 15.10 3.26
C THR A 5 17.20 13.86 3.23
N GLY A 6 15.95 14.03 2.81
CA GLY A 6 15.01 12.94 2.52
C GLY A 6 15.08 12.45 1.07
N ILE A 7 16.03 12.94 0.27
CA ILE A 7 16.15 12.56 -1.15
C ILE A 7 16.84 11.19 -1.25
N PRO A 8 16.25 10.20 -1.95
CA PRO A 8 16.89 8.92 -2.21
C PRO A 8 18.19 9.11 -2.99
N ALA A 9 19.22 8.33 -2.64
CA ALA A 9 20.49 8.29 -3.38
C ALA A 9 20.45 7.15 -4.39
N ALA A 10 20.98 7.37 -5.59
CA ALA A 10 21.18 6.34 -6.60
C ALA A 10 22.67 6.01 -6.75
N LEU A 11 22.98 4.74 -6.95
CA LEU A 11 24.31 4.25 -7.25
C LEU A 11 24.35 3.79 -8.72
N LEU A 12 25.19 4.44 -9.53
CA LEU A 12 25.40 4.06 -10.92
C LEU A 12 26.65 3.20 -11.07
N ILE A 13 26.47 1.94 -11.47
CA ILE A 13 27.54 0.97 -11.71
C ILE A 13 27.78 0.83 -13.22
N ILE A 14 28.97 1.19 -13.69
CA ILE A 14 29.36 1.09 -15.09
C ILE A 14 30.27 -0.12 -15.30
N ASN A 15 29.77 -1.15 -16.01
CA ASN A 15 30.54 -2.34 -16.36
C ASN A 15 30.90 -2.34 -17.85
N LYS A 16 32.19 -2.16 -18.16
CA LYS A 16 32.70 -2.18 -19.54
C LYS A 16 32.95 -3.61 -20.09
N ARG A 17 32.86 -4.65 -19.23
CA ARG A 17 33.10 -6.04 -19.58
C ARG A 17 31.87 -6.91 -19.43
N LYS A 18 30.69 -6.39 -19.85
CA LYS A 18 29.44 -7.14 -19.81
C LYS A 18 29.53 -8.41 -20.65
N SER A 19 28.94 -9.49 -20.13
CA SER A 19 28.70 -10.72 -20.90
C SER A 19 27.77 -10.43 -22.11
N PRO A 20 27.79 -11.26 -23.15
CA PRO A 20 26.95 -11.04 -24.33
C PRO A 20 25.46 -10.86 -24.01
N GLU A 21 24.93 -11.61 -23.06
CA GLU A 21 23.51 -11.57 -22.66
C GLU A 21 23.13 -10.24 -21.97
N ARG A 22 24.11 -9.56 -21.32
CA ARG A 22 23.91 -8.30 -20.59
C ARG A 22 24.25 -7.07 -21.43
N LYS A 23 24.80 -7.24 -22.66
CA LYS A 23 25.10 -6.13 -23.57
C LYS A 23 23.82 -5.43 -24.03
N GLY A 24 23.86 -4.10 -24.14
CA GLY A 24 22.71 -3.29 -24.57
C GLY A 24 21.57 -3.29 -23.56
N LYS A 25 21.83 -3.64 -22.30
CA LYS A 25 20.83 -3.64 -21.22
C LYS A 25 21.31 -2.85 -20.01
N VAL A 26 20.36 -2.30 -19.26
CA VAL A 26 20.57 -1.67 -17.95
C VAL A 26 19.72 -2.43 -16.95
N PHE A 27 20.30 -2.76 -15.81
CA PHE A 27 19.59 -3.39 -14.72
C PHE A 27 19.27 -2.34 -13.66
N PHE A 28 17.99 -2.16 -13.37
CA PHE A 28 17.49 -1.26 -12.35
C PHE A 28 17.10 -2.08 -11.12
N ILE A 29 17.57 -1.66 -9.94
CA ILE A 29 17.19 -2.21 -8.66
C ILE A 29 16.67 -1.05 -7.80
N ASN A 30 15.46 -1.16 -7.29
CA ASN A 30 14.84 -0.16 -6.45
C ASN A 30 14.89 -0.57 -4.98
N GLY A 31 15.99 -0.24 -4.31
CA GLY A 31 16.17 -0.50 -2.88
C GLY A 31 15.63 0.62 -1.97
N GLU A 32 14.65 1.41 -2.41
CA GLU A 32 14.18 2.56 -1.63
C GLU A 32 13.46 2.18 -0.33
N LEU A 33 12.94 0.95 -0.23
CA LEU A 33 12.31 0.41 0.97
C LEU A 33 13.27 -0.42 1.83
N GLU A 34 14.49 -0.71 1.34
CA GLU A 34 15.48 -1.53 2.02
C GLU A 34 16.28 -0.68 3.01
N PHE A 35 15.70 -0.41 4.17
CA PHE A 35 16.40 0.27 5.27
C PHE A 35 15.65 0.13 6.60
N GLU A 36 16.37 0.32 7.68
CA GLU A 36 15.81 0.53 9.01
C GLU A 36 15.66 2.04 9.26
N ALA A 37 14.44 2.46 9.59
CA ALA A 37 14.17 3.86 9.91
C ALA A 37 14.84 4.26 11.24
N GLY A 38 15.63 5.32 11.20
CA GLY A 38 16.28 5.87 12.40
C GLY A 38 15.85 7.30 12.67
N LYS A 39 15.90 7.70 13.94
CA LYS A 39 15.47 9.04 14.40
C LYS A 39 16.14 10.19 13.63
N ASN A 40 17.42 10.06 13.30
CA ASN A 40 18.19 11.10 12.61
C ASN A 40 18.69 10.66 11.23
N GLN A 41 18.76 9.37 10.97
CA GLN A 41 19.33 8.80 9.75
C GLN A 41 18.86 7.36 9.58
N ASN A 42 18.39 7.01 8.38
CA ASN A 42 18.09 5.63 8.03
C ASN A 42 19.38 4.81 7.87
N LYS A 43 19.34 3.54 8.21
CA LYS A 43 20.46 2.62 8.12
C LYS A 43 20.12 1.47 7.18
N LEU A 44 21.08 1.10 6.32
CA LEU A 44 21.04 -0.19 5.62
C LEU A 44 21.47 -1.28 6.61
N ARG A 45 20.63 -2.29 6.79
CA ARG A 45 20.96 -3.49 7.55
C ARG A 45 21.76 -4.45 6.67
N GLU A 46 22.40 -5.42 7.26
CA GLU A 46 23.11 -6.47 6.50
C GLU A 46 22.15 -7.26 5.59
N THR A 47 20.94 -7.52 6.08
CA THR A 47 19.86 -8.16 5.29
C THR A 47 19.46 -7.35 4.08
N ASP A 48 19.37 -6.02 4.19
CA ASP A 48 19.03 -5.12 3.07
C ASP A 48 20.14 -5.13 2.02
N ILE A 49 21.40 -5.08 2.48
CA ILE A 49 22.57 -5.16 1.60
C ILE A 49 22.61 -6.51 0.89
N GLN A 50 22.38 -7.61 1.61
CA GLN A 50 22.40 -8.95 1.05
C GLN A 50 21.32 -9.12 -0.03
N ARG A 51 20.09 -8.65 0.23
CA ARG A 51 19.00 -8.66 -0.76
C ARG A 51 19.37 -7.93 -2.05
N ILE A 52 19.94 -6.72 -1.93
CA ILE A 52 20.40 -5.95 -3.10
C ILE A 52 21.48 -6.72 -3.87
N LEU A 53 22.43 -7.36 -3.17
CA LEU A 53 23.51 -8.11 -3.80
C LEU A 53 22.98 -9.39 -4.48
N ASP A 54 22.13 -10.15 -3.83
CA ASP A 54 21.53 -11.37 -4.39
C ASP A 54 20.74 -11.05 -5.67
N THR A 55 19.95 -9.97 -5.66
CA THR A 55 19.22 -9.50 -6.84
C THR A 55 20.18 -9.04 -7.95
N PHE A 56 21.25 -8.32 -7.61
CA PHE A 56 22.25 -7.88 -8.58
C PHE A 56 22.98 -9.05 -9.25
N ASP A 57 23.31 -10.08 -8.50
CA ASP A 57 24.01 -11.26 -9.00
C ASP A 57 23.07 -12.16 -9.81
N GLY A 58 21.81 -12.33 -9.36
CA GLY A 58 20.76 -13.08 -10.06
C GLY A 58 20.42 -12.47 -11.42
N TYR A 59 20.44 -11.15 -11.55
CA TYR A 59 20.20 -10.41 -12.79
C TYR A 59 18.87 -10.80 -13.47
N GLU A 60 17.83 -10.96 -12.69
CA GLU A 60 16.48 -11.32 -13.13
C GLU A 60 15.47 -10.22 -12.80
N ASP A 61 14.36 -10.19 -13.54
CA ASP A 61 13.26 -9.29 -13.24
C ASP A 61 12.57 -9.74 -11.96
N GLU A 62 12.42 -8.80 -11.03
CA GLU A 62 11.63 -8.98 -9.82
C GLU A 62 10.56 -7.89 -9.77
N LYS A 63 9.30 -8.29 -9.71
CA LYS A 63 8.17 -7.37 -9.74
C LYS A 63 8.33 -6.30 -8.65
N ARG A 64 8.23 -5.03 -9.06
CA ARG A 64 8.31 -3.85 -8.19
C ARG A 64 9.67 -3.59 -7.52
N TYR A 65 10.65 -4.44 -7.75
CA TYR A 65 11.96 -4.35 -7.13
C TYR A 65 13.10 -4.22 -8.12
N ALA A 66 13.11 -5.06 -9.17
CA ALA A 66 14.21 -5.04 -10.14
C ALA A 66 13.72 -5.31 -11.57
N LYS A 67 14.35 -4.65 -12.55
CA LYS A 67 14.02 -4.84 -13.97
C LYS A 67 15.24 -4.72 -14.87
N VAL A 68 15.41 -5.67 -15.78
CA VAL A 68 16.39 -5.64 -16.88
C VAL A 68 15.77 -4.95 -18.08
N VAL A 69 16.27 -3.78 -18.42
CA VAL A 69 15.68 -2.89 -19.45
C VAL A 69 16.63 -2.78 -20.64
N SER A 70 16.12 -2.87 -21.86
CA SER A 70 16.90 -2.68 -23.07
C SER A 70 17.24 -1.20 -23.30
N ILE A 71 18.34 -0.93 -24.02
CA ILE A 71 18.69 0.45 -24.44
C ILE A 71 17.61 1.03 -25.35
N ASP A 72 16.89 0.20 -26.12
CA ASP A 72 15.82 0.68 -26.98
C ASP A 72 14.62 1.16 -26.19
N GLU A 73 14.19 0.42 -25.14
CA GLU A 73 13.16 0.86 -24.19
C GLU A 73 13.57 2.15 -23.46
N ILE A 74 14.83 2.28 -23.07
CA ILE A 74 15.35 3.51 -22.45
C ILE A 74 15.31 4.68 -23.43
N ARG A 75 15.63 4.45 -24.71
CA ARG A 75 15.55 5.46 -25.77
C ARG A 75 14.10 5.93 -25.99
N GLU A 76 13.15 5.02 -26.03
CA GLU A 76 11.71 5.33 -26.12
C GLU A 76 11.22 6.17 -24.95
N ASN A 77 11.87 6.04 -23.79
CA ASN A 77 11.63 6.84 -22.60
C ASN A 77 12.53 8.10 -22.51
N ASP A 78 12.98 8.66 -23.62
CA ASP A 78 13.80 9.87 -23.71
C ASP A 78 15.11 9.77 -22.88
N TYR A 79 15.69 8.58 -22.82
CA TYR A 79 16.88 8.28 -21.99
C TYR A 79 16.70 8.60 -20.49
N ASN A 80 15.46 8.58 -20.00
CA ASN A 80 15.19 8.78 -18.59
C ASN A 80 15.62 7.55 -17.78
N LEU A 81 16.51 7.74 -16.83
CA LEU A 81 17.05 6.69 -15.95
C LEU A 81 16.42 6.70 -14.53
N ASN A 82 15.26 7.31 -14.36
CA ASN A 82 14.55 7.25 -13.09
C ASN A 82 14.17 5.80 -12.78
N ILE A 83 14.69 5.27 -11.67
CA ILE A 83 14.52 3.87 -11.27
C ILE A 83 13.04 3.51 -11.14
N ARG A 84 12.22 4.37 -10.54
CA ARG A 84 10.77 4.15 -10.38
C ARG A 84 10.01 3.97 -11.69
N ARG A 85 10.52 4.46 -12.80
CA ARG A 85 9.91 4.23 -14.12
C ARG A 85 9.96 2.76 -14.55
N TYR A 86 10.95 2.02 -14.08
CA TYR A 86 11.22 0.64 -14.49
C TYR A 86 10.96 -0.36 -13.36
N ALA A 87 11.22 0.02 -12.12
CA ALA A 87 10.98 -0.75 -10.92
C ALA A 87 10.25 0.14 -9.90
N ASP A 88 8.94 0.28 -10.06
CA ASP A 88 8.10 1.14 -9.24
C ASP A 88 7.62 0.36 -8.01
N THR A 89 8.10 0.78 -6.85
CA THR A 89 7.69 0.24 -5.53
C THR A 89 6.40 0.84 -5.01
N SER A 90 5.85 1.85 -5.71
CA SER A 90 4.61 2.49 -5.29
C SER A 90 3.47 1.46 -5.21
N PRO A 91 2.60 1.55 -4.20
CA PRO A 91 1.39 0.74 -4.19
C PRO A 91 0.59 1.01 -5.47
N PRO A 92 -0.16 0.03 -5.99
CA PRO A 92 -1.05 0.27 -7.10
C PRO A 92 -1.98 1.44 -6.78
N PRO A 93 -2.41 2.22 -7.80
CA PRO A 93 -3.36 3.30 -7.57
C PRO A 93 -4.59 2.72 -6.86
N GLU A 94 -5.08 3.45 -5.86
CA GLU A 94 -6.27 3.03 -5.13
C GLU A 94 -7.46 2.94 -6.10
N ASN A 95 -8.09 1.79 -6.14
CA ASN A 95 -9.37 1.64 -6.80
C ASN A 95 -10.47 2.19 -5.88
N PHE A 96 -11.27 3.10 -6.40
CA PHE A 96 -12.43 3.64 -5.70
C PHE A 96 -13.68 2.90 -6.17
N ASP A 97 -14.18 1.99 -5.35
CA ASP A 97 -15.49 1.38 -5.56
C ASP A 97 -16.57 2.32 -5.01
N VAL A 98 -17.28 2.99 -5.93
CA VAL A 98 -18.33 3.96 -5.59
C VAL A 98 -19.45 3.32 -4.78
N ARG A 99 -19.78 2.05 -5.03
CA ARG A 99 -20.83 1.32 -4.31
C ARG A 99 -20.39 1.02 -2.86
N ALA A 100 -19.11 0.65 -2.69
CA ALA A 100 -18.51 0.46 -1.37
C ALA A 100 -18.50 1.76 -0.56
N ILE A 101 -18.16 2.89 -1.18
CA ILE A 101 -18.17 4.20 -0.53
C ILE A 101 -19.59 4.62 -0.11
N LEU A 102 -20.58 4.40 -0.98
CA LEU A 102 -21.98 4.78 -0.72
C LEU A 102 -22.65 3.90 0.34
N ARG A 103 -22.39 2.59 0.34
CA ARG A 103 -23.13 1.59 1.11
C ARG A 103 -22.28 0.82 2.11
N GLY A 104 -21.00 1.17 2.24
CA GLY A 104 -20.03 0.42 3.02
C GLY A 104 -19.67 -0.94 2.40
N GLY A 105 -18.78 -1.66 3.06
CA GLY A 105 -18.29 -2.97 2.65
C GLY A 105 -16.99 -2.92 1.86
N ILE A 106 -16.09 -3.88 2.10
CA ILE A 106 -14.78 -4.01 1.47
C ILE A 106 -14.94 -4.86 0.22
N PRO A 107 -14.58 -4.35 -1.00
CA PRO A 107 -14.68 -5.13 -2.22
C PRO A 107 -13.84 -6.41 -2.17
N VAL A 108 -14.44 -7.55 -2.54
CA VAL A 108 -13.72 -8.83 -2.65
C VAL A 108 -12.55 -8.69 -3.62
N SER A 109 -12.74 -7.97 -4.73
CA SER A 109 -11.70 -7.72 -5.72
C SER A 109 -10.50 -6.94 -5.17
N GLU A 110 -10.69 -6.07 -4.16
CA GLU A 110 -9.59 -5.36 -3.50
C GLU A 110 -8.85 -6.28 -2.52
N VAL A 111 -9.57 -7.14 -1.81
CA VAL A 111 -8.96 -8.15 -0.92
C VAL A 111 -8.18 -9.19 -1.71
N GLU A 112 -8.70 -9.63 -2.86
CA GLU A 112 -8.09 -10.65 -3.74
C GLU A 112 -7.03 -10.05 -4.70
N ASP A 113 -6.78 -8.74 -4.67
CA ASP A 113 -5.72 -8.10 -5.45
C ASP A 113 -4.36 -8.73 -5.10
N GLU A 114 -3.55 -9.02 -6.12
CA GLU A 114 -2.26 -9.71 -5.98
C GLU A 114 -1.32 -8.98 -5.01
N TYR A 115 -1.25 -7.65 -5.09
CA TYR A 115 -0.43 -6.85 -4.19
C TYR A 115 -0.91 -6.92 -2.74
N ILE A 116 -2.23 -6.91 -2.54
CA ILE A 116 -2.83 -7.04 -1.22
C ILE A 116 -2.55 -8.43 -0.66
N GLN A 117 -2.70 -9.48 -1.45
CA GLN A 117 -2.40 -10.86 -1.03
C GLN A 117 -0.92 -11.05 -0.66
N GLU A 118 0.00 -10.44 -1.40
CA GLU A 118 1.42 -10.39 -1.05
C GLU A 118 1.64 -9.70 0.31
N THR A 119 0.94 -8.58 0.56
CA THR A 119 1.01 -7.84 1.83
C THR A 119 0.45 -8.67 3.00
N LEU A 120 -0.64 -9.39 2.77
CA LEU A 120 -1.29 -10.24 3.77
C LEU A 120 -0.51 -11.54 4.07
N GLN A 121 0.47 -11.91 3.24
CA GLN A 121 1.33 -13.09 3.43
C GLN A 121 0.55 -14.39 3.67
N GLY A 122 -0.61 -14.53 3.02
CA GLY A 122 -1.47 -15.72 3.17
C GLY A 122 -2.32 -15.75 4.45
N MET A 123 -2.45 -14.62 5.15
CA MET A 123 -3.32 -14.50 6.31
C MET A 123 -4.78 -14.75 5.95
N ASP A 124 -5.49 -15.49 6.80
CA ASP A 124 -6.92 -15.69 6.65
C ASP A 124 -7.70 -14.43 7.09
N VAL A 125 -8.27 -13.73 6.11
CA VAL A 125 -9.07 -12.52 6.34
C VAL A 125 -10.38 -12.79 7.11
N ASN A 126 -10.85 -14.05 7.14
CA ASN A 126 -12.05 -14.44 7.89
C ASN A 126 -11.89 -14.28 9.41
N GLY A 127 -10.68 -14.07 9.90
CA GLY A 127 -10.41 -13.67 11.28
C GLY A 127 -11.07 -12.34 11.64
N VAL A 128 -11.09 -11.40 10.69
CA VAL A 128 -11.57 -10.01 10.88
C VAL A 128 -12.84 -9.72 10.09
N PHE A 129 -13.01 -10.36 8.93
CA PHE A 129 -14.13 -10.11 8.03
C PHE A 129 -15.19 -11.20 8.09
N VAL A 130 -16.42 -10.80 7.76
CA VAL A 130 -17.52 -11.68 7.40
C VAL A 130 -17.97 -11.35 5.98
N ARG A 131 -18.28 -12.36 5.19
CA ARG A 131 -18.76 -12.17 3.83
C ARG A 131 -20.20 -11.68 3.84
N ARG A 132 -20.44 -10.45 3.37
CA ARG A 132 -21.78 -9.88 3.25
C ARG A 132 -22.54 -10.47 2.06
N ASP A 133 -21.86 -10.50 0.91
CA ASP A 133 -22.40 -11.04 -0.35
C ASP A 133 -21.27 -11.54 -1.26
N ASN A 134 -21.53 -11.78 -2.55
CA ASN A 134 -20.51 -12.27 -3.47
C ASN A 134 -19.44 -11.22 -3.83
N GLU A 135 -19.71 -9.93 -3.62
CA GLU A 135 -18.86 -8.82 -4.06
C GLU A 135 -18.18 -8.09 -2.90
N TYR A 136 -18.73 -8.23 -1.65
CA TYR A 136 -18.26 -7.46 -0.50
C TYR A 136 -18.09 -8.27 0.77
N TYR A 137 -17.07 -7.88 1.54
CA TYR A 137 -16.89 -8.23 2.96
C TYR A 137 -17.37 -7.09 3.86
N GLU A 138 -17.59 -7.40 5.14
CA GLU A 138 -17.77 -6.45 6.23
C GLU A 138 -16.86 -6.81 7.39
N PHE A 139 -16.50 -5.83 8.22
CA PHE A 139 -15.88 -6.12 9.50
C PHE A 139 -16.85 -6.89 10.39
N LYS A 140 -16.34 -7.85 11.16
CA LYS A 140 -17.17 -8.56 12.14
C LYS A 140 -17.82 -7.59 13.10
N PRO A 141 -19.08 -7.82 13.51
CA PRO A 141 -19.81 -6.93 14.43
C PRO A 141 -19.11 -6.74 15.78
N GLU A 142 -18.29 -7.71 16.19
CA GLU A 142 -17.53 -7.69 17.44
C GLU A 142 -16.37 -6.68 17.42
N ILE A 143 -15.98 -6.21 16.22
CA ILE A 143 -14.91 -5.21 16.03
C ILE A 143 -15.58 -3.84 16.00
N GLU A 144 -15.60 -3.17 17.15
CA GLU A 144 -16.25 -1.88 17.33
C GLU A 144 -15.29 -0.69 17.09
N SER A 145 -13.98 -0.94 17.20
CA SER A 145 -12.96 0.09 17.01
C SER A 145 -11.75 -0.42 16.23
N LYS A 146 -11.02 0.53 15.66
CA LYS A 146 -9.81 0.27 14.87
C LYS A 146 -8.70 -0.41 15.70
N GLU A 147 -8.60 -0.07 16.98
CA GLU A 147 -7.61 -0.61 17.90
C GLU A 147 -7.78 -2.12 18.13
N GLN A 148 -9.04 -2.59 18.08
CA GLN A 148 -9.36 -4.01 18.27
C GLN A 148 -8.92 -4.89 17.11
N ILE A 149 -8.73 -4.33 15.91
CA ILE A 149 -8.31 -5.08 14.71
C ILE A 149 -7.07 -5.92 14.99
N ARG A 150 -6.07 -5.35 15.68
CA ARG A 150 -4.84 -6.04 16.05
C ARG A 150 -5.07 -7.31 16.87
N GLU A 151 -6.02 -7.29 17.79
CA GLU A 151 -6.34 -8.42 18.66
C GLU A 151 -6.97 -9.58 17.84
N PHE A 152 -7.82 -9.22 16.87
CA PHE A 152 -8.47 -10.21 15.99
C PHE A 152 -7.52 -10.80 14.95
N LEU A 153 -6.53 -10.03 14.49
CA LEU A 153 -5.52 -10.50 13.54
C LEU A 153 -4.52 -11.47 14.17
N ASN A 154 -4.31 -11.36 15.48
CA ASN A 154 -3.31 -12.17 16.21
C ASN A 154 -1.92 -12.16 15.54
N THR A 155 -1.49 -11.01 15.03
CA THR A 155 -0.20 -10.79 14.38
C THR A 155 0.41 -9.47 14.83
N ASP A 156 1.74 -9.41 14.85
CA ASP A 156 2.52 -8.19 15.10
C ASP A 156 3.05 -7.57 13.79
N GLU A 157 2.73 -8.17 12.64
CA GLU A 157 3.14 -7.69 11.31
C GLU A 157 2.48 -6.34 11.01
N GLN A 158 3.26 -5.26 11.14
CA GLN A 158 2.75 -3.90 11.01
C GLN A 158 2.18 -3.60 9.61
N SER A 159 2.72 -4.20 8.56
CA SER A 159 2.22 -4.06 7.17
C SER A 159 0.80 -4.60 7.04
N VAL A 160 0.54 -5.76 7.62
CA VAL A 160 -0.77 -6.41 7.64
C VAL A 160 -1.77 -5.58 8.43
N ILE A 161 -1.41 -5.21 9.67
CA ILE A 161 -2.26 -4.40 10.54
C ILE A 161 -2.63 -3.08 9.85
N SER A 162 -1.66 -2.38 9.26
CA SER A 162 -1.89 -1.13 8.55
C SER A 162 -2.81 -1.28 7.33
N GLN A 163 -2.82 -2.43 6.67
CA GLN A 163 -3.73 -2.69 5.56
C GLN A 163 -5.19 -2.83 6.04
N PHE A 164 -5.45 -3.55 7.14
CA PHE A 164 -6.79 -3.64 7.72
C PHE A 164 -7.26 -2.31 8.31
N GLU A 165 -6.36 -1.53 8.92
CA GLU A 165 -6.66 -0.19 9.40
C GLU A 165 -7.04 0.77 8.26
N ARG A 166 -6.41 0.67 7.08
CA ARG A 166 -6.80 1.42 5.87
C ARG A 166 -8.20 1.05 5.40
N TRP A 167 -8.53 -0.25 5.37
CA TRP A 167 -9.88 -0.69 5.02
C TRP A 167 -10.93 -0.20 6.01
N TRP A 168 -10.59 -0.17 7.29
CA TRP A 168 -11.45 0.42 8.33
C TRP A 168 -11.74 1.89 8.03
N ASP A 169 -10.70 2.70 7.84
CA ASP A 169 -10.84 4.13 7.57
C ASP A 169 -11.62 4.41 6.26
N LYS A 170 -11.49 3.52 5.27
CA LYS A 170 -12.09 3.70 3.95
C LYS A 170 -13.54 3.20 3.86
N TYR A 171 -13.89 2.12 4.58
CA TYR A 171 -15.14 1.40 4.33
C TYR A 171 -16.02 1.15 5.54
N ARG A 172 -15.56 1.44 6.77
CA ARG A 172 -16.33 1.16 7.98
C ARG A 172 -17.59 2.00 8.09
N VAL A 173 -17.55 3.25 7.65
CA VAL A 173 -18.67 4.18 7.63
C VAL A 173 -19.02 4.53 6.20
N SER A 174 -20.27 4.29 5.81
CA SER A 174 -20.77 4.62 4.48
C SER A 174 -21.28 6.06 4.41
N LEU A 175 -21.30 6.65 3.20
CA LEU A 175 -21.92 7.96 3.01
C LEU A 175 -23.42 7.95 3.37
N HIS A 176 -24.13 6.84 3.15
CA HIS A 176 -25.53 6.72 3.54
C HIS A 176 -25.73 6.76 5.05
N GLU A 177 -24.80 6.19 5.84
CA GLU A 177 -24.85 6.29 7.31
C GLU A 177 -24.61 7.72 7.76
N LEU A 178 -23.60 8.41 7.19
CA LEU A 178 -23.33 9.81 7.49
C LEU A 178 -24.52 10.73 7.16
N ASP A 179 -25.14 10.55 6.00
CA ASP A 179 -26.32 11.30 5.59
C ASP A 179 -27.51 11.04 6.56
N ALA A 180 -27.64 9.83 7.07
CA ALA A 180 -28.70 9.49 8.03
C ALA A 180 -28.42 10.13 9.40
N GLU A 181 -27.19 10.12 9.88
CA GLU A 181 -26.76 10.75 11.12
C GLU A 181 -26.92 12.29 11.06
N GLU A 182 -26.57 12.90 9.91
CA GLU A 182 -26.76 14.33 9.66
C GLU A 182 -28.24 14.72 9.79
N LYS A 183 -29.14 14.01 9.10
CA LYS A 183 -30.58 14.27 9.16
C LYS A 183 -31.13 14.12 10.57
N GLN A 184 -30.70 13.06 11.28
CA GLN A 184 -31.11 12.85 12.66
C GLN A 184 -30.66 13.99 13.57
N SER A 185 -29.41 14.45 13.39
CA SER A 185 -28.86 15.57 14.17
C SER A 185 -29.59 16.87 13.87
N GLU A 186 -29.96 17.13 12.60
CA GLU A 186 -30.78 18.27 12.21
C GLU A 186 -32.17 18.23 12.88
N GLU A 187 -32.83 17.08 12.87
CA GLU A 187 -34.16 16.93 13.51
C GLU A 187 -34.08 17.21 15.01
N VAL A 188 -33.07 16.68 15.70
CA VAL A 188 -32.85 16.92 17.13
C VAL A 188 -32.59 18.40 17.38
N MET A 189 -31.73 19.06 16.59
CA MET A 189 -31.45 20.48 16.70
C MET A 189 -32.70 21.32 16.49
N ARG A 190 -33.52 21.04 15.47
CA ARG A 190 -34.82 21.72 15.24
C ARG A 190 -35.78 21.54 16.41
N GLY A 191 -35.81 20.34 17.00
CA GLY A 191 -36.58 20.09 18.21
C GLY A 191 -36.19 21.03 19.34
N TYR A 192 -34.93 21.19 19.65
CA TYR A 192 -34.44 22.12 20.67
C TYR A 192 -34.74 23.60 20.34
N LEU A 193 -34.58 24.01 19.07
CA LEU A 193 -34.90 25.38 18.65
C LEU A 193 -36.38 25.71 18.87
N LYS A 194 -37.25 24.74 18.55
CA LYS A 194 -38.72 24.89 18.78
C LYS A 194 -39.06 25.00 20.26
N GLU A 195 -38.44 24.17 21.11
CA GLU A 195 -38.63 24.25 22.57
C GLU A 195 -38.16 25.62 23.14
N LEU A 196 -37.12 26.20 22.55
CA LEU A 196 -36.60 27.51 22.93
C LEU A 196 -37.35 28.67 22.31
N GLY A 197 -38.36 28.41 21.45
CA GLY A 197 -39.19 29.45 20.85
C GLY A 197 -38.56 30.18 19.65
N TYR A 198 -37.61 29.59 18.98
CA TYR A 198 -36.97 30.16 17.78
C TYR A 198 -37.64 29.74 16.45
N GLU A 199 -38.57 28.79 16.48
CA GLU A 199 -39.43 28.34 15.35
C GLU A 199 -40.89 28.23 15.79
#